data_cdd9ada573f49ab34d81195380069171
#
_entry.id   cdd9ada573f49ab34d81195380069171
#
_cell.length_a   1.000
_cell.length_b   1.000
_cell.length_c   1.000
_cell.angle_alpha   90.00
_cell.angle_beta   90.00
_cell.angle_gamma   90.00
#
_symmetry.space_group_name_H-M   'P 1'
#
loop_
_entity.id
_entity.type
_entity.pdbx_description
1 polymer ?
#
loop_
_entity_poly.entity_id
_entity_poly.type
_entity_poly.pdbx_seq_one_letter_code
_entity_poly.pdbx_strand_id
1 'polypeptide(L)'
;MENNNRYSKYVAVIALLISVVGVSLGFAAYSNTVQIQAAADVTFVPVKVGELSVDPDSQEDGSVTPTTTGGATAEAADLDESGIENIKVHFTATGQSATYSFYGVNTSAFTAYLNSVVFGTKACSPSTTGNPATAAYVTEACNDIVMTISVGSDSWTETESVVDGHSLSSESNEPIAVTIEYLDGGNTADGDFDVDFGTSTITYGTVD
;
A
#
# COMPACT_ATOMS: atom_id res chain seq x y z
N MET A 1 85.78 16.37 -3.65
CA MET A 1 84.63 16.01 -2.74
C MET A 1 83.29 16.63 -3.16
N GLU A 2 83.11 17.09 -4.36
CA GLU A 2 81.91 17.83 -4.81
C GLU A 2 80.85 16.97 -5.51
N ASN A 3 81.20 15.77 -5.93
CA ASN A 3 80.29 14.94 -6.75
C ASN A 3 79.26 14.13 -5.93
N ASN A 4 79.52 13.88 -4.63
CA ASN A 4 78.60 13.13 -3.77
C ASN A 4 77.33 13.94 -3.40
N ASN A 5 77.41 15.27 -3.40
CA ASN A 5 76.31 16.12 -2.98
C ASN A 5 75.23 16.27 -4.09
N ARG A 6 75.58 16.04 -5.36
CA ARG A 6 74.59 16.06 -6.49
C ARG A 6 73.74 14.78 -6.52
N TYR A 7 74.38 13.62 -6.34
CA TYR A 7 73.63 12.35 -6.29
C TYR A 7 72.66 12.28 -5.14
N SER A 8 73.03 12.78 -3.97
CA SER A 8 72.18 12.84 -2.79
C SER A 8 70.92 13.71 -3.06
N LYS A 9 71.07 14.82 -3.73
CA LYS A 9 69.94 15.69 -4.11
C LYS A 9 68.98 15.02 -5.08
N TYR A 10 69.52 14.32 -6.10
CA TYR A 10 68.64 13.57 -7.07
C TYR A 10 67.91 12.40 -6.38
N VAL A 11 68.58 11.66 -5.51
CA VAL A 11 67.96 10.58 -4.76
C VAL A 11 66.83 11.11 -3.85
N ALA A 12 67.04 12.24 -3.17
CA ALA A 12 66.01 12.87 -2.35
C ALA A 12 64.79 13.33 -3.17
N VAL A 13 65.02 13.91 -4.36
CA VAL A 13 63.90 14.33 -5.25
C VAL A 13 63.13 13.14 -5.78
N ILE A 14 63.82 12.08 -6.18
CA ILE A 14 63.15 10.84 -6.64
C ILE A 14 62.36 10.18 -5.53
N ALA A 15 62.90 10.09 -4.33
CA ALA A 15 62.17 9.55 -3.16
C ALA A 15 60.92 10.38 -2.81
N LEU A 16 61.02 11.71 -2.92
CA LEU A 16 59.85 12.58 -2.72
C LEU A 16 58.79 12.37 -3.77
N LEU A 17 59.17 12.24 -5.03
CA LEU A 17 58.20 11.95 -6.14
C LEU A 17 57.50 10.60 -5.94
N ILE A 18 58.26 9.56 -5.56
CA ILE A 18 57.67 8.23 -5.31
C ILE A 18 56.70 8.28 -4.09
N SER A 19 57.03 9.02 -3.07
CA SER A 19 56.13 9.14 -1.90
C SER A 19 54.86 9.91 -2.23
N VAL A 20 54.94 10.99 -3.00
CA VAL A 20 53.75 11.75 -3.42
C VAL A 20 52.83 10.90 -4.31
N VAL A 21 53.38 10.16 -5.28
CA VAL A 21 52.63 9.26 -6.15
C VAL A 21 52.02 8.11 -5.33
N GLY A 22 52.77 7.53 -4.41
CA GLY A 22 52.31 6.47 -3.52
C GLY A 22 51.15 6.92 -2.63
N VAL A 23 51.24 8.11 -2.06
CA VAL A 23 50.13 8.69 -1.25
C VAL A 23 48.91 8.98 -2.11
N SER A 24 49.09 9.52 -3.35
CA SER A 24 47.99 9.83 -4.24
C SER A 24 47.26 8.58 -4.72
N LEU A 25 48.00 7.50 -5.04
CA LEU A 25 47.38 6.21 -5.39
C LEU A 25 46.69 5.54 -4.20
N GLY A 26 47.29 5.63 -3.02
CA GLY A 26 46.70 5.11 -1.78
C GLY A 26 45.41 5.85 -1.41
N PHE A 27 45.40 7.17 -1.60
CA PHE A 27 44.21 7.99 -1.31
C PHE A 27 43.07 7.71 -2.32
N ALA A 28 43.40 7.55 -3.61
CA ALA A 28 42.42 7.20 -4.63
C ALA A 28 41.84 5.79 -4.43
N ALA A 29 42.66 4.81 -4.06
CA ALA A 29 42.21 3.46 -3.73
C ALA A 29 41.33 3.45 -2.49
N TYR A 30 41.73 4.19 -1.44
CA TYR A 30 40.94 4.30 -0.20
C TYR A 30 39.61 5.02 -0.42
N SER A 31 39.61 6.10 -1.19
CA SER A 31 38.38 6.83 -1.54
C SER A 31 37.41 5.97 -2.33
N ASN A 32 37.91 5.19 -3.30
CA ASN A 32 37.05 4.27 -4.05
C ASN A 32 36.52 3.12 -3.21
N THR A 33 37.32 2.60 -2.28
CA THR A 33 36.88 1.51 -1.39
C THR A 33 35.82 1.98 -0.39
N VAL A 34 35.97 3.21 0.13
CA VAL A 34 34.97 3.80 1.05
C VAL A 34 33.68 4.12 0.32
N GLN A 35 33.73 4.61 -0.92
CA GLN A 35 32.52 4.84 -1.72
C GLN A 35 31.79 3.54 -2.08
N ILE A 36 32.52 2.47 -2.37
CA ILE A 36 31.91 1.17 -2.70
C ILE A 36 31.31 0.51 -1.44
N GLN A 37 31.98 0.61 -0.29
CA GLN A 37 31.44 0.08 0.97
C GLN A 37 30.25 0.90 1.47
N ALA A 38 30.28 2.22 1.36
CA ALA A 38 29.13 3.06 1.70
C ALA A 38 27.93 2.83 0.76
N ALA A 39 28.19 2.51 -0.51
CA ALA A 39 27.11 2.14 -1.45
C ALA A 39 26.60 0.70 -1.28
N ALA A 40 27.43 -0.20 -0.72
CA ALA A 40 27.06 -1.59 -0.49
C ALA A 40 26.34 -1.81 0.86
N ASP A 41 26.51 -0.90 1.81
CA ASP A 41 25.85 -0.94 3.13
C ASP A 41 24.58 -0.08 3.21
N VAL A 42 24.11 0.49 2.11
CA VAL A 42 22.72 0.88 1.99
C VAL A 42 21.93 -0.40 1.71
N THR A 43 21.77 -1.21 2.74
CA THR A 43 20.68 -2.15 2.81
C THR A 43 19.43 -1.29 2.69
N PHE A 44 18.81 -1.27 1.51
CA PHE A 44 17.41 -0.92 1.39
C PHE A 44 16.69 -1.96 2.25
N VAL A 45 16.48 -1.64 3.50
CA VAL A 45 15.40 -2.27 4.24
C VAL A 45 14.18 -1.80 3.46
N PRO A 46 13.44 -2.71 2.79
CA PRO A 46 12.18 -2.31 2.19
C PRO A 46 11.38 -1.72 3.35
N VAL A 47 11.17 -0.41 3.28
CA VAL A 47 10.30 0.27 4.22
C VAL A 47 8.94 -0.33 3.95
N LYS A 48 8.49 -1.23 4.80
CA LYS A 48 7.12 -1.72 4.78
C LYS A 48 6.26 -0.51 5.14
N VAL A 49 5.71 0.11 4.13
CA VAL A 49 4.92 1.31 4.24
C VAL A 49 3.49 0.88 4.05
N GLY A 50 2.65 1.10 5.09
CA GLY A 50 1.22 0.92 4.98
C GLY A 50 0.75 -0.53 4.91
N GLU A 51 1.24 -1.40 5.78
CA GLU A 51 0.61 -2.71 6.00
C GLU A 51 -0.85 -2.54 6.44
N LEU A 52 -1.76 -3.35 5.89
CA LEU A 52 -3.14 -3.39 6.34
C LEU A 52 -3.30 -4.46 7.42
N SER A 53 -4.00 -4.14 8.51
CA SER A 53 -4.18 -5.05 9.65
C SER A 53 -5.56 -4.92 10.29
N VAL A 54 -6.08 -6.01 10.83
CA VAL A 54 -7.30 -6.01 11.65
C VAL A 54 -7.04 -5.52 13.06
N ASP A 55 -5.79 -5.57 13.52
CA ASP A 55 -5.34 -5.10 14.83
C ASP A 55 -4.27 -4.02 14.63
N PRO A 56 -4.47 -2.77 15.11
CA PRO A 56 -3.52 -1.68 14.93
C PRO A 56 -2.18 -1.91 15.63
N ASP A 57 -2.11 -2.82 16.61
CA ASP A 57 -0.89 -3.17 17.33
C ASP A 57 -0.17 -4.39 16.70
N SER A 58 -0.82 -5.09 15.77
CA SER A 58 -0.24 -6.19 15.00
C SER A 58 -0.08 -5.79 13.53
N GLN A 59 0.95 -6.34 12.90
CA GLN A 59 1.24 -6.13 11.47
C GLN A 59 0.94 -7.41 10.69
N GLU A 60 0.00 -8.21 11.17
CA GLU A 60 -0.37 -9.47 10.54
C GLU A 60 -1.60 -9.26 9.65
N ASP A 61 -1.51 -9.76 8.43
CA ASP A 61 -2.65 -9.93 7.55
C ASP A 61 -3.72 -10.76 8.27
N GLY A 62 -4.97 -10.45 7.99
CA GLY A 62 -6.04 -11.09 8.71
C GLY A 62 -7.34 -11.16 7.94
N SER A 63 -8.29 -11.87 8.52
CA SER A 63 -9.67 -11.92 8.02
C SER A 63 -10.50 -10.87 8.75
N VAL A 64 -11.14 -9.98 8.00
CA VAL A 64 -12.01 -8.92 8.55
C VAL A 64 -13.47 -9.31 8.43
N THR A 65 -14.15 -9.32 9.57
CA THR A 65 -15.60 -9.60 9.64
C THR A 65 -16.38 -8.29 9.43
N PRO A 66 -17.32 -8.23 8.48
CA PRO A 66 -18.08 -7.02 8.21
C PRO A 66 -19.15 -6.77 9.28
N THR A 67 -19.48 -5.49 9.46
CA THR A 67 -20.71 -5.05 10.10
C THR A 67 -21.78 -4.80 9.06
N THR A 68 -22.95 -5.42 9.16
CA THR A 68 -24.04 -5.27 8.19
C THR A 68 -25.22 -4.50 8.75
N THR A 69 -25.95 -3.82 7.88
CA THR A 69 -27.18 -3.07 8.23
C THR A 69 -28.34 -3.44 7.30
N GLY A 70 -29.56 -3.15 7.76
CA GLY A 70 -30.77 -3.32 6.93
C GLY A 70 -31.13 -4.78 6.62
N GLY A 71 -30.41 -5.76 7.15
CA GLY A 71 -30.62 -7.17 6.86
C GLY A 71 -29.73 -7.75 5.75
N ALA A 72 -28.74 -6.99 5.27
CA ALA A 72 -27.69 -7.55 4.44
C ALA A 72 -26.93 -8.66 5.19
N THR A 73 -26.40 -9.63 4.48
CA THR A 73 -25.43 -10.57 5.01
C THR A 73 -24.14 -10.50 4.20
N ALA A 74 -23.00 -10.71 4.84
CA ALA A 74 -21.72 -10.65 4.15
C ALA A 74 -20.73 -11.65 4.76
N GLU A 75 -19.84 -12.17 3.93
CA GLU A 75 -18.77 -13.06 4.37
C GLU A 75 -17.60 -12.23 4.91
N ALA A 76 -16.75 -12.87 5.72
CA ALA A 76 -15.49 -12.28 6.10
C ALA A 76 -14.59 -12.14 4.85
N ALA A 77 -13.91 -11.01 4.76
CA ALA A 77 -12.96 -10.73 3.68
C ALA A 77 -11.53 -10.94 4.17
N ASP A 78 -10.61 -11.18 3.25
CA ASP A 78 -9.20 -11.38 3.55
C ASP A 78 -8.43 -10.07 3.32
N LEU A 79 -7.47 -9.78 4.20
CA LEU A 79 -6.51 -8.69 4.04
C LEU A 79 -5.17 -9.26 3.62
N ASP A 80 -4.53 -8.61 2.67
CA ASP A 80 -3.12 -8.78 2.35
C ASP A 80 -2.32 -7.49 2.66
N GLU A 81 -1.04 -7.45 2.35
CA GLU A 81 -0.15 -6.31 2.66
C GLU A 81 -0.64 -4.96 2.10
N SER A 82 -1.48 -4.94 1.08
CA SER A 82 -1.89 -3.72 0.40
C SER A 82 -3.36 -3.68 -0.03
N GLY A 83 -4.14 -4.71 0.27
CA GLY A 83 -5.49 -4.83 -0.24
C GLY A 83 -6.45 -5.61 0.64
N ILE A 84 -7.71 -5.54 0.24
CA ILE A 84 -8.79 -6.37 0.76
C ILE A 84 -9.40 -7.15 -0.39
N GLU A 85 -9.58 -8.45 -0.22
CA GLU A 85 -10.08 -9.36 -1.22
C GLU A 85 -11.18 -10.27 -0.68
N ASN A 86 -11.83 -11.01 -1.60
CA ASN A 86 -12.93 -11.92 -1.27
C ASN A 86 -14.14 -11.23 -0.62
N ILE A 87 -14.38 -9.95 -0.93
CA ILE A 87 -15.56 -9.22 -0.46
C ILE A 87 -16.81 -9.79 -1.14
N LYS A 88 -17.70 -10.38 -0.35
CA LYS A 88 -18.98 -10.91 -0.83
C LYS A 88 -20.12 -10.43 0.05
N VAL A 89 -21.11 -9.80 -0.58
CA VAL A 89 -22.29 -9.25 0.09
C VAL A 89 -23.55 -9.75 -0.57
N HIS A 90 -24.48 -10.21 0.24
CA HIS A 90 -25.81 -10.63 -0.16
C HIS A 90 -26.82 -9.55 0.20
N PHE A 91 -27.57 -9.10 -0.80
CA PHE A 91 -28.60 -8.08 -0.68
C PHE A 91 -30.00 -8.64 -0.96
N THR A 92 -30.97 -8.18 -0.18
CA THR A 92 -32.38 -8.52 -0.32
C THR A 92 -33.28 -7.31 -0.52
N ALA A 93 -32.76 -6.10 -0.24
CA ALA A 93 -33.50 -4.83 -0.40
C ALA A 93 -32.54 -3.64 -0.50
N THR A 94 -33.02 -2.53 -1.03
CA THR A 94 -32.32 -1.24 -1.03
C THR A 94 -32.14 -0.70 0.39
N GLY A 95 -31.13 0.16 0.58
CA GLY A 95 -30.77 0.72 1.90
C GLY A 95 -29.98 -0.26 2.80
N GLN A 96 -29.61 -1.43 2.29
CA GLN A 96 -28.76 -2.38 2.99
C GLN A 96 -27.29 -2.06 2.76
N SER A 97 -26.43 -2.34 3.75
CA SER A 97 -24.98 -2.15 3.60
C SER A 97 -24.15 -3.18 4.36
N ALA A 98 -22.90 -3.33 3.96
CA ALA A 98 -21.86 -4.04 4.67
C ALA A 98 -20.61 -3.16 4.75
N THR A 99 -20.00 -3.08 5.96
CA THR A 99 -18.79 -2.30 6.20
C THR A 99 -17.70 -3.18 6.80
N TYR A 100 -16.56 -3.23 6.15
CA TYR A 100 -15.32 -3.87 6.59
C TYR A 100 -14.40 -2.81 7.18
N SER A 101 -13.99 -2.97 8.44
CA SER A 101 -13.17 -2.00 9.16
C SER A 101 -11.84 -2.64 9.57
N PHE A 102 -10.72 -1.99 9.21
CA PHE A 102 -9.36 -2.43 9.49
C PHE A 102 -8.44 -1.20 9.60
N TYR A 103 -7.13 -1.38 9.65
CA TYR A 103 -6.17 -0.30 9.83
C TYR A 103 -5.07 -0.33 8.77
N GLY A 104 -4.65 0.86 8.34
CA GLY A 104 -3.36 1.08 7.71
C GLY A 104 -2.32 1.30 8.82
N VAL A 105 -1.22 0.55 8.81
CA VAL A 105 -0.18 0.62 9.84
C VAL A 105 1.14 1.02 9.20
N ASN A 106 1.73 2.12 9.66
CA ASN A 106 3.05 2.56 9.23
C ASN A 106 4.08 2.24 10.32
N THR A 107 4.85 1.19 10.11
CA THR A 107 5.93 0.75 11.04
C THR A 107 7.28 1.37 10.72
N SER A 108 7.34 2.18 9.66
CA SER A 108 8.57 2.83 9.25
C SER A 108 8.91 4.05 10.11
N ALA A 109 10.19 4.45 10.09
CA ALA A 109 10.64 5.69 10.70
C ALA A 109 10.30 6.95 9.88
N PHE A 110 9.59 6.79 8.74
CA PHE A 110 9.26 7.86 7.81
C PHE A 110 7.75 8.03 7.69
N THR A 111 7.30 9.23 7.32
CA THR A 111 5.90 9.45 6.94
C THR A 111 5.60 8.72 5.63
N ALA A 112 4.49 8.02 5.61
CA ALA A 112 3.94 7.39 4.41
C ALA A 112 2.89 8.32 3.78
N TYR A 113 2.78 8.30 2.47
CA TYR A 113 1.79 9.07 1.71
C TYR A 113 0.89 8.11 0.94
N LEU A 114 -0.40 8.37 0.97
CA LEU A 114 -1.36 7.59 0.20
C LEU A 114 -1.22 7.92 -1.29
N ASN A 115 -0.82 6.94 -2.08
CA ASN A 115 -0.54 7.12 -3.51
C ASN A 115 -1.71 6.74 -4.40
N SER A 116 -2.49 5.74 -4.01
CA SER A 116 -3.65 5.30 -4.78
C SER A 116 -4.64 4.49 -3.98
N VAL A 117 -5.90 4.60 -4.37
CA VAL A 117 -6.99 3.72 -3.96
C VAL A 117 -7.58 3.11 -5.22
N VAL A 118 -7.48 1.79 -5.36
CA VAL A 118 -7.96 1.03 -6.53
C VAL A 118 -9.08 0.12 -6.09
N PHE A 119 -10.22 0.24 -6.76
CA PHE A 119 -11.42 -0.54 -6.46
C PHE A 119 -11.40 -1.86 -7.22
N GLY A 120 -11.75 -2.93 -6.53
CA GLY A 120 -11.96 -4.23 -7.12
C GLY A 120 -13.10 -4.22 -8.13
N THR A 121 -13.00 -5.08 -9.12
CA THR A 121 -14.07 -5.22 -10.13
C THR A 121 -15.33 -5.79 -9.49
N LYS A 122 -16.44 -5.08 -9.64
CA LYS A 122 -17.77 -5.49 -9.16
C LYS A 122 -18.38 -6.53 -10.09
N ALA A 123 -18.87 -7.63 -9.52
CA ALA A 123 -19.65 -8.66 -10.23
C ALA A 123 -20.91 -8.97 -9.41
N CYS A 124 -22.07 -8.93 -10.06
CA CYS A 124 -23.35 -9.23 -9.43
C CYS A 124 -23.99 -10.46 -10.08
N SER A 125 -24.61 -11.31 -9.27
CA SER A 125 -25.27 -12.52 -9.71
C SER A 125 -26.56 -12.78 -8.92
N PRO A 126 -27.58 -13.43 -9.50
CA PRO A 126 -28.71 -13.92 -8.73
C PRO A 126 -28.22 -14.78 -7.57
N SER A 127 -28.82 -14.60 -6.38
CA SER A 127 -28.46 -15.45 -5.24
C SER A 127 -28.78 -16.93 -5.51
N THR A 128 -27.99 -17.80 -4.93
CA THR A 128 -28.27 -19.25 -4.92
C THR A 128 -29.16 -19.68 -3.77
N THR A 129 -29.52 -18.76 -2.87
CA THR A 129 -30.33 -19.00 -1.66
C THR A 129 -31.46 -17.99 -1.58
N GLY A 130 -32.46 -18.26 -0.74
CA GLY A 130 -33.58 -17.36 -0.54
C GLY A 130 -34.55 -17.29 -1.71
N ASN A 131 -34.86 -16.09 -2.17
CA ASN A 131 -35.74 -15.80 -3.33
C ASN A 131 -34.90 -15.15 -4.44
N PRO A 132 -34.22 -15.94 -5.30
CA PRO A 132 -33.28 -15.40 -6.29
C PRO A 132 -33.93 -14.37 -7.21
N ALA A 133 -33.26 -13.22 -7.38
CA ALA A 133 -33.63 -12.21 -8.36
C ALA A 133 -33.46 -12.71 -9.80
N THR A 134 -34.18 -12.14 -10.72
CA THR A 134 -33.96 -12.42 -12.16
C THR A 134 -32.65 -11.79 -12.62
N ALA A 135 -31.97 -12.38 -13.62
CA ALA A 135 -30.73 -11.84 -14.17
C ALA A 135 -30.89 -10.40 -14.73
N ALA A 136 -32.07 -10.08 -15.30
CA ALA A 136 -32.37 -8.73 -15.77
C ALA A 136 -32.40 -7.72 -14.62
N TYR A 137 -33.07 -8.06 -13.53
CA TYR A 137 -33.12 -7.23 -12.32
C TYR A 137 -31.74 -7.04 -11.70
N VAL A 138 -30.95 -8.12 -11.56
CA VAL A 138 -29.59 -8.05 -11.01
C VAL A 138 -28.72 -7.09 -11.82
N THR A 139 -28.86 -7.07 -13.15
CA THR A 139 -28.09 -6.12 -14.00
C THR A 139 -28.44 -4.67 -13.68
N GLU A 140 -29.71 -4.36 -13.41
CA GLU A 140 -30.15 -3.01 -13.03
C GLU A 140 -29.72 -2.68 -11.60
N ALA A 141 -29.98 -3.56 -10.63
CA ALA A 141 -29.63 -3.40 -9.22
C ALA A 141 -28.12 -3.23 -9.03
N CYS A 142 -27.31 -3.90 -9.83
CA CYS A 142 -25.85 -3.79 -9.79
C CYS A 142 -25.34 -2.35 -10.05
N ASN A 143 -26.07 -1.54 -10.80
CA ASN A 143 -25.71 -0.14 -11.04
C ASN A 143 -25.91 0.72 -9.79
N ASP A 144 -26.81 0.32 -8.89
CA ASP A 144 -27.14 1.03 -7.66
C ASP A 144 -26.26 0.55 -6.47
N ILE A 145 -25.34 -0.38 -6.70
CA ILE A 145 -24.35 -0.78 -5.71
C ILE A 145 -23.16 0.16 -5.77
N VAL A 146 -22.87 0.81 -4.65
CA VAL A 146 -21.72 1.70 -4.47
C VAL A 146 -20.77 1.11 -3.45
N MET A 147 -19.48 1.10 -3.79
CA MET A 147 -18.39 0.86 -2.83
C MET A 147 -17.77 2.19 -2.47
N THR A 148 -17.58 2.43 -1.19
CA THR A 148 -16.83 3.58 -0.67
C THR A 148 -15.64 3.07 0.13
N ILE A 149 -14.44 3.55 -0.17
CA ILE A 149 -13.24 3.30 0.64
C ILE A 149 -12.91 4.59 1.38
N SER A 150 -12.85 4.52 2.70
CA SER A 150 -12.48 5.64 3.57
C SER A 150 -11.16 5.35 4.25
N VAL A 151 -10.24 6.32 4.26
CA VAL A 151 -8.94 6.25 4.93
C VAL A 151 -8.83 7.48 5.83
N GLY A 152 -8.80 7.28 7.12
CA GLY A 152 -8.88 8.38 8.07
C GLY A 152 -10.16 9.21 7.89
N SER A 153 -10.01 10.47 7.48
CA SER A 153 -11.11 11.41 7.21
C SER A 153 -11.52 11.51 5.74
N ASP A 154 -10.76 10.92 4.84
CA ASP A 154 -10.97 11.01 3.40
C ASP A 154 -11.72 9.79 2.86
N SER A 155 -12.44 9.94 1.76
CA SER A 155 -13.23 8.86 1.19
C SER A 155 -13.34 8.97 -0.33
N TRP A 156 -13.37 7.81 -0.99
CA TRP A 156 -13.45 7.65 -2.44
C TRP A 156 -14.57 6.66 -2.79
N THR A 157 -15.21 6.90 -3.93
CA THR A 157 -16.25 6.01 -4.48
C THR A 157 -15.87 5.43 -5.84
N GLU A 158 -14.74 5.85 -6.39
CA GLU A 158 -14.20 5.38 -7.66
C GLU A 158 -12.68 5.25 -7.56
N THR A 159 -12.07 4.50 -8.47
CA THR A 159 -10.62 4.37 -8.54
C THR A 159 -9.98 5.72 -8.83
N GLU A 160 -9.14 6.17 -7.91
CA GLU A 160 -8.32 7.36 -8.05
C GLU A 160 -6.84 7.03 -7.95
N SER A 161 -6.05 7.61 -8.84
CA SER A 161 -4.64 7.28 -8.97
C SER A 161 -3.71 8.13 -8.10
N VAL A 162 -4.18 9.22 -7.52
CA VAL A 162 -3.39 10.07 -6.62
C VAL A 162 -4.33 10.75 -5.63
N VAL A 163 -4.00 10.64 -4.38
CA VAL A 163 -4.69 11.35 -3.32
C VAL A 163 -3.72 12.37 -2.74
N ASP A 164 -3.82 13.60 -3.21
CA ASP A 164 -2.94 14.69 -2.77
C ASP A 164 -3.02 14.91 -1.26
N GLY A 165 -1.90 14.75 -0.58
CA GLY A 165 -1.69 15.23 0.78
C GLY A 165 -2.16 14.32 1.91
N HIS A 166 -2.75 13.15 1.65
CA HIS A 166 -3.06 12.21 2.72
C HIS A 166 -1.79 11.50 3.20
N SER A 167 -1.48 11.63 4.48
CA SER A 167 -0.24 11.08 5.04
C SER A 167 -0.45 10.37 6.36
N LEU A 168 0.24 9.26 6.54
CA LEU A 168 0.30 8.48 7.75
C LEU A 168 1.68 8.64 8.39
N SER A 169 1.71 9.23 9.58
CA SER A 169 2.96 9.50 10.31
C SER A 169 3.76 8.23 10.57
N SER A 170 5.07 8.37 10.84
CA SER A 170 5.92 7.26 11.25
C SER A 170 5.39 6.59 12.52
N GLU A 171 5.51 5.28 12.61
CA GLU A 171 5.12 4.48 13.79
C GLU A 171 3.67 4.76 14.25
N SER A 172 2.75 4.92 13.28
CA SER A 172 1.34 5.20 13.57
C SER A 172 0.41 4.32 12.75
N ASN A 173 -0.87 4.36 13.09
CA ASN A 173 -1.92 3.69 12.35
C ASN A 173 -3.10 4.63 12.09
N GLU A 174 -3.93 4.27 11.10
CA GLU A 174 -5.18 4.97 10.82
C GLU A 174 -6.30 4.01 10.46
N PRO A 175 -7.55 4.34 10.80
CA PRO A 175 -8.69 3.50 10.47
C PRO A 175 -8.99 3.57 8.97
N ILE A 176 -9.28 2.40 8.40
CA ILE A 176 -9.76 2.23 7.03
C ILE A 176 -11.10 1.52 7.07
N ALA A 177 -12.02 1.97 6.24
CA ALA A 177 -13.33 1.32 6.10
C ALA A 177 -13.69 1.14 4.62
N VAL A 178 -14.13 -0.06 4.27
CA VAL A 178 -14.70 -0.37 2.96
C VAL A 178 -16.19 -0.63 3.15
N THR A 179 -17.02 0.27 2.65
CA THR A 179 -18.47 0.19 2.75
C THR A 179 -19.08 -0.11 1.40
N ILE A 180 -19.89 -1.16 1.35
CA ILE A 180 -20.69 -1.53 0.18
C ILE A 180 -22.15 -1.26 0.51
N GLU A 181 -22.81 -0.45 -0.30
CA GLU A 181 -24.20 -0.03 -0.07
C GLU A 181 -25.06 -0.27 -1.31
N TYR A 182 -26.25 -0.79 -1.08
CA TYR A 182 -27.27 -0.88 -2.14
C TYR A 182 -28.20 0.34 -2.03
N LEU A 183 -27.97 1.31 -2.90
CA LEU A 183 -28.73 2.56 -2.93
C LEU A 183 -30.16 2.32 -3.47
N ASP A 184 -31.08 3.22 -3.11
CA ASP A 184 -32.42 3.25 -3.70
C ASP A 184 -32.38 3.99 -5.03
N GLY A 185 -32.10 3.25 -6.11
CA GLY A 185 -32.13 3.72 -7.49
C GLY A 185 -33.53 3.78 -8.10
N GLY A 186 -34.57 3.56 -7.30
CA GLY A 186 -35.95 3.47 -7.76
C GLY A 186 -36.37 2.09 -8.30
N ASN A 187 -35.47 1.11 -8.18
CA ASN A 187 -35.78 -0.28 -8.48
C ASN A 187 -36.53 -0.91 -7.30
N THR A 188 -37.64 -1.58 -7.56
CA THR A 188 -38.31 -2.38 -6.53
C THR A 188 -37.59 -3.71 -6.41
N ALA A 189 -37.22 -4.09 -5.19
CA ALA A 189 -36.56 -5.37 -4.95
C ALA A 189 -37.39 -6.55 -5.50
N ASP A 190 -36.84 -7.25 -6.48
CA ASP A 190 -37.46 -8.41 -7.14
C ASP A 190 -36.69 -9.71 -6.79
N GLY A 191 -36.15 -9.77 -5.59
CA GLY A 191 -35.44 -10.92 -5.06
C GLY A 191 -34.01 -10.66 -4.64
N ASP A 192 -33.37 -11.71 -4.21
CA ASP A 192 -32.07 -11.70 -3.57
C ASP A 192 -30.94 -11.84 -4.61
N PHE A 193 -29.85 -11.12 -4.41
CA PHE A 193 -28.66 -11.21 -5.25
C PHE A 193 -27.38 -11.06 -4.46
N ASP A 194 -26.30 -11.60 -5.02
CA ASP A 194 -24.96 -11.57 -4.44
C ASP A 194 -24.07 -10.61 -5.24
N VAL A 195 -23.24 -9.87 -4.53
CA VAL A 195 -22.24 -8.98 -5.10
C VAL A 195 -20.86 -9.45 -4.63
N ASP A 196 -19.98 -9.68 -5.59
CA ASP A 196 -18.59 -10.05 -5.38
C ASP A 196 -17.71 -8.92 -5.89
N PHE A 197 -16.71 -8.52 -5.11
CA PHE A 197 -15.71 -7.56 -5.52
C PHE A 197 -14.36 -8.26 -5.59
N GLY A 198 -13.65 -8.05 -6.70
CA GLY A 198 -12.24 -8.41 -6.80
C GLY A 198 -11.40 -7.61 -5.79
N THR A 199 -10.09 -7.86 -5.80
CA THR A 199 -9.14 -7.21 -4.89
C THR A 199 -9.20 -5.68 -5.02
N SER A 200 -9.45 -4.99 -3.90
CA SER A 200 -9.30 -3.54 -3.77
C SER A 200 -7.96 -3.25 -3.10
N THR A 201 -7.20 -2.29 -3.65
CA THR A 201 -5.84 -2.00 -3.21
C THR A 201 -5.71 -0.58 -2.70
N ILE A 202 -5.02 -0.41 -1.57
CA ILE A 202 -4.70 0.86 -0.94
C ILE A 202 -3.18 0.95 -0.85
N THR A 203 -2.57 1.83 -1.63
CA THR A 203 -1.11 1.89 -1.76
C THR A 203 -0.55 3.13 -1.11
N TYR A 204 0.39 2.93 -0.18
CA TYR A 204 1.19 3.98 0.40
C TYR A 204 2.61 3.97 -0.16
N GLY A 205 3.27 5.12 -0.14
CA GLY A 205 4.65 5.30 -0.54
C GLY A 205 5.39 6.27 0.38
N THR A 206 6.69 6.45 0.14
CA THR A 206 7.55 7.36 0.93
C THR A 206 7.73 8.74 0.31
N VAL A 207 7.10 9.00 -0.83
CA VAL A 207 7.21 10.26 -1.59
C VAL A 207 5.81 10.72 -1.94
N ASP A 208 5.55 12.02 -1.69
CA ASP A 208 4.35 12.74 -2.10
C ASP A 208 4.37 13.04 -3.61
#